data_2b20ea1d2d0a0c9d330f271264f130a1
#
_entry.id   2b20ea1d2d0a0c9d330f271264f130a1
#
_cell.length_a   1.000
_cell.length_b   1.000
_cell.length_c   1.000
_cell.angle_alpha   90.00
_cell.angle_beta   90.00
_cell.angle_gamma   90.00
#
_symmetry.space_group_name_H-M   'P 1'
#
loop_
_entity.id
_entity.type
_entity.pdbx_description
1 polymer ?
#
loop_
_entity_poly.entity_id
_entity_poly.type
_entity_poly.pdbx_seq_one_letter_code
_entity_poly.pdbx_strand_id
1 'polypeptide(L)'
;IESSEDNRFKRGNKVLICGSGLSEVRDGGYAQYIRIPGQYIIKLPPGISLYEAMAIGTAGFTAALAIDQMQNNGQSPDRGPILVTGATGGVGSYAIDLLSNLGFKVIALTGKQNQADYLHGLGANEIVSSKGLHLGDRALEKGLWAGAIDCVGGELLSWLTRTVQPLGNIAVIGLTGGTSINTTVMPFILRGINLLGINSADSPPALRKKIWHRLATDLKPQYINKIVTQEINFEQLPEMFDAYLQGKIIGRTII
;
A
#
# COMPACT_ATOMS: atom_id res chain seq x y z
N ILE A 1 6.20 25.49 -2.41
CA ILE A 1 5.72 26.29 -3.56
C ILE A 1 6.71 27.40 -3.80
N GLU A 2 7.26 27.49 -5.02
CA GLU A 2 8.12 28.60 -5.44
C GLU A 2 7.30 29.78 -5.98
N SER A 3 6.33 29.49 -6.85
CA SER A 3 5.37 30.49 -7.35
C SER A 3 4.00 29.85 -7.60
N SER A 4 2.93 30.63 -7.57
CA SER A 4 1.57 30.15 -7.86
C SER A 4 0.67 31.28 -8.35
N GLU A 5 -0.12 31.01 -9.37
CA GLU A 5 -1.26 31.84 -9.80
C GLU A 5 -2.58 31.42 -9.12
N ASP A 6 -2.57 30.28 -8.43
CA ASP A 6 -3.73 29.75 -7.67
C ASP A 6 -3.74 30.37 -6.27
N ASN A 7 -4.78 31.13 -5.94
CA ASN A 7 -4.93 31.84 -4.68
C ASN A 7 -4.91 30.95 -3.43
N ARG A 8 -5.10 29.64 -3.60
CA ARG A 8 -5.01 28.65 -2.52
C ARG A 8 -3.57 28.44 -2.03
N PHE A 9 -2.57 28.78 -2.85
CA PHE A 9 -1.16 28.51 -2.59
C PHE A 9 -0.33 29.80 -2.64
N LYS A 10 0.60 29.90 -1.69
CA LYS A 10 1.53 31.04 -1.61
C LYS A 10 2.96 30.50 -1.63
N ARG A 11 3.91 31.33 -2.08
CA ARG A 11 5.35 31.03 -1.99
C ARG A 11 5.70 30.60 -0.55
N GLY A 12 6.50 29.55 -0.42
CA GLY A 12 6.89 28.96 0.87
C GLY A 12 5.91 27.95 1.44
N ASN A 13 4.70 27.79 0.87
CA ASN A 13 3.80 26.71 1.34
C ASN A 13 4.45 25.36 1.13
N LYS A 14 4.46 24.53 2.19
CA LYS A 14 4.83 23.12 2.10
C LYS A 14 3.66 22.33 1.54
N VAL A 15 3.93 21.54 0.52
CA VAL A 15 2.92 20.77 -0.23
C VAL A 15 3.45 19.39 -0.57
N LEU A 16 2.54 18.51 -0.93
CA LEU A 16 2.85 17.21 -1.50
C LEU A 16 1.99 16.93 -2.72
N ILE A 17 2.48 16.06 -3.60
CA ILE A 17 1.80 15.58 -4.79
C ILE A 17 2.09 14.09 -4.91
N CYS A 18 1.06 13.29 -5.20
CA CYS A 18 1.18 11.84 -5.30
C CYS A 18 0.15 11.35 -6.34
N GLY A 19 0.56 10.50 -7.27
CA GLY A 19 -0.27 10.07 -8.40
C GLY A 19 -0.64 11.24 -9.32
N SER A 20 -1.92 11.38 -9.67
CA SER A 20 -2.45 12.52 -10.46
C SER A 20 -1.85 12.62 -11.87
N GLY A 21 -1.45 11.47 -12.44
CA GLY A 21 -0.85 11.34 -13.76
C GLY A 21 0.62 11.75 -13.85
N LEU A 22 1.31 11.95 -12.71
CA LEU A 22 2.75 12.17 -12.69
C LEU A 22 3.49 10.96 -13.23
N SER A 23 4.44 11.18 -14.13
CA SER A 23 5.22 10.15 -14.86
C SER A 23 4.37 9.24 -15.78
N GLU A 24 3.11 9.57 -16.01
CA GLU A 24 2.21 8.86 -16.92
C GLU A 24 1.75 9.77 -18.07
N VAL A 25 1.04 10.83 -17.73
CA VAL A 25 0.49 11.82 -18.69
C VAL A 25 1.00 13.24 -18.43
N ARG A 26 1.89 13.39 -17.45
CA ARG A 26 2.57 14.63 -17.04
C ARG A 26 4.01 14.33 -16.67
N ASP A 27 4.82 15.39 -16.68
CA ASP A 27 6.21 15.31 -16.16
C ASP A 27 6.22 14.78 -14.73
N GLY A 28 7.20 13.96 -14.42
CA GLY A 28 7.35 13.31 -13.12
C GLY A 28 8.08 14.17 -12.09
N GLY A 29 8.28 13.57 -10.90
CA GLY A 29 8.91 14.23 -9.75
C GLY A 29 10.44 14.14 -9.70
N TYR A 30 11.10 13.50 -10.67
CA TYR A 30 12.56 13.44 -10.73
C TYR A 30 13.14 14.74 -11.31
N ALA A 31 12.90 15.86 -10.61
CA ALA A 31 13.34 17.19 -10.98
C ALA A 31 13.35 18.11 -9.76
N GLN A 32 14.19 19.17 -9.80
CA GLN A 32 14.22 20.20 -8.74
C GLN A 32 12.92 21.01 -8.69
N TYR A 33 12.25 21.18 -9.81
CA TYR A 33 11.00 21.94 -9.94
C TYR A 33 10.02 21.20 -10.83
N ILE A 34 8.76 21.30 -10.49
CA ILE A 34 7.65 20.75 -11.26
C ILE A 34 6.54 21.80 -11.39
N ARG A 35 5.94 21.92 -12.56
CA ARG A 35 4.75 22.72 -12.78
C ARG A 35 3.52 21.80 -12.86
N ILE A 36 2.54 22.04 -11.99
CA ILE A 36 1.35 21.19 -11.91
C ILE A 36 0.10 22.03 -11.56
N PRO A 37 -1.08 21.69 -12.10
CA PRO A 37 -2.32 22.37 -11.72
C PRO A 37 -2.63 22.21 -10.21
N GLY A 38 -3.07 23.31 -9.59
CA GLY A 38 -3.32 23.39 -8.15
C GLY A 38 -4.34 22.38 -7.60
N GLN A 39 -5.21 21.82 -8.45
CA GLN A 39 -6.16 20.78 -8.04
C GLN A 39 -5.50 19.45 -7.61
N TYR A 40 -4.27 19.19 -8.06
CA TYR A 40 -3.51 17.99 -7.72
C TYR A 40 -2.60 18.18 -6.50
N ILE A 41 -2.48 19.41 -6.01
CA ILE A 41 -1.60 19.77 -4.90
C ILE A 41 -2.36 19.64 -3.58
N ILE A 42 -1.73 18.99 -2.61
CA ILE A 42 -2.21 18.91 -1.23
C ILE A 42 -1.28 19.73 -0.36
N LYS A 43 -1.83 20.66 0.44
CA LYS A 43 -1.06 21.30 1.51
C LYS A 43 -0.61 20.22 2.48
N LEU A 44 0.67 20.25 2.86
CA LEU A 44 1.19 19.29 3.81
C LEU A 44 0.38 19.34 5.10
N PRO A 45 -0.26 18.22 5.52
CA PRO A 45 -1.03 18.21 6.75
C PRO A 45 -0.13 18.49 7.97
N PRO A 46 -0.64 19.15 9.00
CA PRO A 46 0.07 19.20 10.28
C PRO A 46 0.33 17.79 10.83
N GLY A 47 1.46 17.58 11.46
CA GLY A 47 1.82 16.29 12.08
C GLY A 47 2.73 15.40 11.25
N ILE A 48 3.01 15.76 9.99
CA ILE A 48 4.04 15.11 9.16
C ILE A 48 5.00 16.14 8.55
N SER A 49 6.26 15.74 8.43
CA SER A 49 7.31 16.51 7.76
C SER A 49 7.29 16.29 6.24
N LEU A 50 8.06 17.08 5.47
CA LEU A 50 8.28 16.83 4.04
C LEU A 50 8.98 15.49 3.81
N TYR A 51 9.94 15.13 4.68
CA TYR A 51 10.62 13.84 4.64
C TYR A 51 9.63 12.68 4.84
N GLU A 52 8.82 12.73 5.90
CA GLU A 52 7.80 11.71 6.14
C GLU A 52 6.80 11.62 4.98
N ALA A 53 6.37 12.74 4.40
CA ALA A 53 5.49 12.74 3.24
C ALA A 53 6.12 12.06 2.01
N MET A 54 7.43 12.29 1.76
CA MET A 54 8.19 11.62 0.70
C MET A 54 8.36 10.13 1.00
N ALA A 55 8.70 9.76 2.23
CA ALA A 55 8.83 8.37 2.67
C ALA A 55 7.53 7.60 2.50
N ILE A 56 6.42 8.16 2.95
CA ILE A 56 5.06 7.62 2.76
C ILE A 56 4.78 7.45 1.26
N GLY A 57 4.87 8.53 0.51
CA GLY A 57 4.66 8.56 -0.94
C GLY A 57 3.41 7.81 -1.40
N THR A 58 3.44 7.30 -2.62
CA THR A 58 2.33 6.49 -3.16
C THR A 58 2.13 5.19 -2.40
N ALA A 59 3.20 4.57 -1.88
CA ALA A 59 3.10 3.28 -1.20
C ALA A 59 2.31 3.37 0.11
N GLY A 60 2.65 4.30 1.00
CA GLY A 60 1.93 4.50 2.25
C GLY A 60 0.52 5.04 2.03
N PHE A 61 0.35 5.93 1.03
CA PHE A 61 -0.97 6.40 0.63
C PHE A 61 -1.87 5.24 0.17
N THR A 62 -1.34 4.32 -0.65
CA THR A 62 -2.08 3.16 -1.14
C THR A 62 -2.50 2.22 0.00
N ALA A 63 -1.59 1.95 0.94
CA ALA A 63 -1.89 1.13 2.11
C ALA A 63 -2.99 1.76 2.98
N ALA A 64 -2.90 3.08 3.23
CA ALA A 64 -3.91 3.81 4.00
C ALA A 64 -5.26 3.85 3.29
N LEU A 65 -5.29 4.03 1.97
CA LEU A 65 -6.50 3.98 1.16
C LEU A 65 -7.16 2.59 1.21
N ALA A 66 -6.36 1.53 1.12
CA ALA A 66 -6.84 0.16 1.24
C ALA A 66 -7.51 -0.08 2.61
N ILE A 67 -6.85 0.33 3.69
CA ILE A 67 -7.38 0.21 5.04
C ILE A 67 -8.66 1.04 5.22
N ASP A 68 -8.69 2.29 4.71
CA ASP A 68 -9.88 3.14 4.75
C ASP A 68 -11.07 2.48 4.06
N GLN A 69 -10.87 1.90 2.88
CA GLN A 69 -11.94 1.19 2.16
C GLN A 69 -12.38 -0.09 2.88
N MET A 70 -11.44 -0.87 3.39
CA MET A 70 -11.76 -2.08 4.17
C MET A 70 -12.57 -1.73 5.42
N GLN A 71 -12.20 -0.69 6.17
CA GLN A 71 -12.93 -0.21 7.36
C GLN A 71 -14.33 0.30 6.99
N ASN A 72 -14.47 1.09 5.91
CA ASN A 72 -15.77 1.54 5.41
C ASN A 72 -16.67 0.36 5.00
N ASN A 73 -16.08 -0.80 4.67
CA ASN A 73 -16.79 -2.04 4.36
C ASN A 73 -16.80 -3.02 5.53
N GLY A 74 -16.77 -2.52 6.76
CA GLY A 74 -16.99 -3.29 7.99
C GLY A 74 -15.81 -4.15 8.45
N GLN A 75 -14.58 -3.90 7.97
CA GLN A 75 -13.40 -4.59 8.49
C GLN A 75 -13.00 -4.02 9.85
N SER A 76 -12.83 -4.90 10.84
CA SER A 76 -12.43 -4.55 12.21
C SER A 76 -11.49 -5.60 12.81
N PRO A 77 -10.69 -5.26 13.85
CA PRO A 77 -9.70 -6.18 14.44
C PRO A 77 -10.29 -7.46 15.04
N ASP A 78 -11.49 -7.40 15.58
CA ASP A 78 -12.21 -8.51 16.21
C ASP A 78 -12.65 -9.59 15.21
N ARG A 79 -12.67 -9.28 13.92
CA ARG A 79 -13.05 -10.25 12.87
C ARG A 79 -12.01 -11.33 12.60
N GLY A 80 -10.75 -11.10 12.98
CA GLY A 80 -9.65 -12.05 12.81
C GLY A 80 -8.47 -11.49 12.01
N PRO A 81 -7.54 -12.37 11.56
CA PRO A 81 -6.29 -11.93 10.97
C PRO A 81 -6.46 -11.38 9.55
N ILE A 82 -5.62 -10.39 9.23
CA ILE A 82 -5.44 -9.82 7.88
C ILE A 82 -4.15 -10.37 7.28
N LEU A 83 -4.25 -10.94 6.08
CA LEU A 83 -3.09 -11.36 5.31
C LEU A 83 -2.60 -10.19 4.44
N VAL A 84 -1.29 -9.95 4.44
CA VAL A 84 -0.63 -8.98 3.55
C VAL A 84 0.30 -9.75 2.61
N THR A 85 0.02 -9.76 1.31
CA THR A 85 0.91 -10.34 0.31
C THR A 85 1.95 -9.33 -0.17
N GLY A 86 3.09 -9.79 -0.68
CA GLY A 86 4.17 -8.88 -1.05
C GLY A 86 4.66 -8.04 0.12
N ALA A 87 4.63 -8.62 1.31
CA ALA A 87 4.77 -7.98 2.61
C ALA A 87 6.05 -7.12 2.78
N THR A 88 7.15 -7.48 2.11
CA THR A 88 8.42 -6.75 2.16
C THR A 88 8.52 -5.57 1.19
N GLY A 89 7.55 -5.37 0.32
CA GLY A 89 7.50 -4.22 -0.59
C GLY A 89 7.01 -2.95 0.12
N GLY A 90 7.10 -1.81 -0.56
CA GLY A 90 6.72 -0.52 0.04
C GLY A 90 5.28 -0.51 0.57
N VAL A 91 4.29 -0.93 -0.25
CA VAL A 91 2.87 -0.97 0.17
C VAL A 91 2.67 -1.99 1.30
N GLY A 92 3.22 -3.21 1.16
CA GLY A 92 3.10 -4.26 2.16
C GLY A 92 3.67 -3.85 3.52
N SER A 93 4.83 -3.18 3.53
CA SER A 93 5.46 -2.68 4.75
C SER A 93 4.59 -1.65 5.48
N TYR A 94 4.05 -0.66 4.75
CA TYR A 94 3.11 0.29 5.34
C TYR A 94 1.80 -0.38 5.78
N ALA A 95 1.28 -1.34 5.01
CA ALA A 95 0.06 -2.06 5.38
C ALA A 95 0.24 -2.78 6.73
N ILE A 96 1.39 -3.42 6.95
CA ILE A 96 1.70 -4.11 8.22
C ILE A 96 1.75 -3.09 9.37
N ASP A 97 2.53 -2.02 9.22
CA ASP A 97 2.67 -0.97 10.25
C ASP A 97 1.30 -0.38 10.60
N LEU A 98 0.53 0.07 9.61
CA LEU A 98 -0.76 0.71 9.84
C LEU A 98 -1.80 -0.24 10.44
N LEU A 99 -1.90 -1.48 9.96
CA LEU A 99 -2.83 -2.47 10.50
C LEU A 99 -2.47 -2.87 11.93
N SER A 100 -1.19 -3.07 12.21
CA SER A 100 -0.71 -3.40 13.56
C SER A 100 -1.05 -2.28 14.55
N ASN A 101 -0.84 -1.01 14.16
CA ASN A 101 -1.17 0.15 14.98
C ASN A 101 -2.68 0.29 15.26
N LEU A 102 -3.52 -0.20 14.35
CA LEU A 102 -4.97 -0.28 14.53
C LEU A 102 -5.43 -1.50 15.34
N GLY A 103 -4.49 -2.33 15.84
CA GLY A 103 -4.80 -3.51 16.64
C GLY A 103 -5.22 -4.75 15.85
N PHE A 104 -5.04 -4.78 14.53
CA PHE A 104 -5.27 -5.98 13.74
C PHE A 104 -4.17 -7.03 13.98
N LYS A 105 -4.55 -8.31 13.99
CA LYS A 105 -3.59 -9.41 13.84
C LYS A 105 -3.15 -9.47 12.38
N VAL A 106 -1.85 -9.26 12.12
CA VAL A 106 -1.30 -9.18 10.77
C VAL A 106 -0.45 -10.40 10.45
N ILE A 107 -0.75 -11.06 9.34
CA ILE A 107 0.03 -12.17 8.79
C ILE A 107 0.74 -11.67 7.54
N ALA A 108 2.05 -11.76 7.50
CA ALA A 108 2.86 -11.30 6.38
C ALA A 108 3.22 -12.47 5.45
N LEU A 109 2.80 -12.41 4.19
CA LEU A 109 3.17 -13.40 3.17
C LEU A 109 4.31 -12.84 2.30
N THR A 110 5.44 -13.55 2.27
CA THR A 110 6.62 -13.13 1.52
C THR A 110 7.43 -14.31 0.96
N GLY A 111 8.07 -14.10 -0.19
CA GLY A 111 9.10 -15.01 -0.71
C GLY A 111 10.50 -14.78 -0.13
N LYS A 112 10.69 -13.69 0.64
CA LYS A 112 11.97 -13.27 1.24
C LYS A 112 12.00 -13.67 2.72
N GLN A 113 12.20 -14.97 3.00
CA GLN A 113 12.17 -15.52 4.37
C GLN A 113 13.25 -14.93 5.30
N ASN A 114 14.38 -14.47 4.74
CA ASN A 114 15.44 -13.81 5.49
C ASN A 114 15.06 -12.40 5.99
N GLN A 115 13.84 -11.94 5.75
CA GLN A 115 13.33 -10.66 6.20
C GLN A 115 12.31 -10.77 7.36
N ALA A 116 12.35 -11.89 8.09
CA ALA A 116 11.44 -12.14 9.20
C ALA A 116 11.54 -11.05 10.30
N ASP A 117 12.75 -10.72 10.72
CA ASP A 117 12.98 -9.70 11.76
C ASP A 117 12.49 -8.31 11.33
N TYR A 118 12.67 -7.97 10.04
CA TYR A 118 12.14 -6.73 9.48
C TYR A 118 10.61 -6.68 9.59
N LEU A 119 9.93 -7.74 9.16
CA LEU A 119 8.47 -7.80 9.18
C LEU A 119 7.89 -7.84 10.60
N HIS A 120 8.49 -8.59 11.52
CA HIS A 120 8.13 -8.54 12.94
C HIS A 120 8.36 -7.16 13.54
N GLY A 121 9.47 -6.51 13.15
CA GLY A 121 9.80 -5.14 13.57
C GLY A 121 8.82 -4.07 13.07
N LEU A 122 7.97 -4.38 12.07
CA LEU A 122 6.86 -3.54 11.61
C LEU A 122 5.51 -3.91 12.25
N GLY A 123 5.46 -5.00 13.04
CA GLY A 123 4.25 -5.42 13.74
C GLY A 123 3.54 -6.65 13.14
N ALA A 124 4.17 -7.39 12.21
CA ALA A 124 3.63 -8.66 11.76
C ALA A 124 3.64 -9.69 12.91
N ASN A 125 2.49 -10.32 13.16
CA ASN A 125 2.34 -11.34 14.20
C ASN A 125 2.88 -12.70 13.74
N GLU A 126 2.76 -12.98 12.44
CA GLU A 126 3.14 -14.25 11.83
C GLU A 126 3.69 -14.01 10.42
N ILE A 127 4.64 -14.82 10.01
CA ILE A 127 5.24 -14.75 8.68
C ILE A 127 5.04 -16.08 7.97
N VAL A 128 4.46 -16.02 6.79
CA VAL A 128 4.21 -17.16 5.93
C VAL A 128 5.07 -17.06 4.68
N SER A 129 5.72 -18.17 4.33
CA SER A 129 6.47 -18.27 3.07
C SER A 129 5.53 -18.42 1.89
N SER A 130 5.73 -17.64 0.84
CA SER A 130 5.05 -17.88 -0.43
C SER A 130 5.70 -19.02 -1.23
N LYS A 131 6.94 -19.42 -0.89
CA LYS A 131 7.63 -20.53 -1.55
C LYS A 131 7.07 -21.86 -1.03
N GLY A 132 6.57 -22.69 -1.95
CA GLY A 132 5.97 -23.97 -1.61
C GLY A 132 4.57 -23.87 -0.99
N LEU A 133 3.95 -22.69 -1.04
CA LEU A 133 2.57 -22.52 -0.58
C LEU A 133 1.62 -23.33 -1.47
N HIS A 134 0.88 -24.24 -0.85
CA HIS A 134 -0.15 -25.01 -1.56
C HIS A 134 -1.41 -24.13 -1.69
N LEU A 135 -1.71 -23.72 -2.91
CA LEU A 135 -2.82 -22.81 -3.17
C LEU A 135 -4.19 -23.52 -3.22
N GLY A 136 -4.22 -24.86 -3.27
CA GLY A 136 -5.45 -25.63 -3.43
C GLY A 136 -6.10 -25.43 -4.80
N ASP A 137 -7.16 -26.19 -5.06
CA ASP A 137 -7.87 -26.18 -6.33
C ASP A 137 -9.40 -26.10 -6.19
N ARG A 138 -9.90 -26.14 -4.94
CA ARG A 138 -11.35 -26.09 -4.69
C ARG A 138 -11.88 -24.67 -4.91
N ALA A 139 -13.10 -24.57 -5.36
CA ALA A 139 -13.80 -23.27 -5.47
C ALA A 139 -13.93 -22.54 -4.12
N LEU A 140 -13.98 -23.28 -3.01
CA LEU A 140 -13.94 -22.81 -1.63
C LEU A 140 -12.95 -23.65 -0.83
N GLU A 141 -11.92 -23.02 -0.32
CA GLU A 141 -10.99 -23.59 0.65
C GLU A 141 -11.38 -23.21 2.08
N LYS A 142 -10.63 -23.68 3.09
CA LYS A 142 -10.84 -23.26 4.48
C LYS A 142 -10.69 -21.73 4.59
N GLY A 143 -11.65 -21.06 5.23
CA GLY A 143 -11.55 -19.63 5.53
C GLY A 143 -10.49 -19.39 6.61
N LEU A 144 -9.41 -18.72 6.24
CA LEU A 144 -8.23 -18.49 7.09
C LEU A 144 -8.12 -17.03 7.53
N TRP A 145 -8.48 -16.10 6.65
CA TRP A 145 -8.22 -14.67 6.78
C TRP A 145 -9.53 -13.90 6.89
N ALA A 146 -9.65 -13.01 7.87
CA ALA A 146 -10.79 -12.09 7.96
C ALA A 146 -10.77 -11.03 6.83
N GLY A 147 -9.61 -10.81 6.23
CA GLY A 147 -9.40 -9.97 5.07
C GLY A 147 -7.98 -10.09 4.53
N ALA A 148 -7.70 -9.43 3.43
CA ALA A 148 -6.35 -9.38 2.85
C ALA A 148 -6.05 -8.04 2.19
N ILE A 149 -4.77 -7.65 2.20
CA ILE A 149 -4.21 -6.60 1.33
C ILE A 149 -3.29 -7.30 0.33
N ASP A 150 -3.71 -7.33 -0.94
CA ASP A 150 -2.98 -8.01 -1.99
C ASP A 150 -2.12 -7.05 -2.81
N CYS A 151 -0.79 -7.19 -2.65
CA CYS A 151 0.21 -6.43 -3.39
C CYS A 151 0.86 -7.24 -4.54
N VAL A 152 0.32 -8.41 -4.89
CA VAL A 152 0.94 -9.34 -5.85
C VAL A 152 0.06 -9.64 -7.05
N GLY A 153 -1.22 -9.93 -6.86
CA GLY A 153 -2.13 -10.32 -7.93
C GLY A 153 -1.98 -11.78 -8.37
N GLY A 154 -2.51 -12.10 -9.55
CA GLY A 154 -2.38 -13.40 -10.19
C GLY A 154 -2.95 -14.56 -9.36
N GLU A 155 -2.20 -15.67 -9.30
CA GLU A 155 -2.59 -16.89 -8.59
C GLU A 155 -2.78 -16.67 -7.08
N LEU A 156 -2.00 -15.79 -6.46
CA LEU A 156 -2.19 -15.44 -5.03
C LEU A 156 -3.52 -14.74 -4.80
N LEU A 157 -3.90 -13.79 -5.64
CA LEU A 157 -5.21 -13.14 -5.56
C LEU A 157 -6.34 -14.15 -5.77
N SER A 158 -6.18 -15.05 -6.74
CA SER A 158 -7.15 -16.14 -7.00
C SER A 158 -7.30 -17.05 -5.77
N TRP A 159 -6.21 -17.38 -5.10
CA TRP A 159 -6.20 -18.15 -3.85
C TRP A 159 -6.86 -17.38 -2.70
N LEU A 160 -6.62 -16.10 -2.57
CA LEU A 160 -7.24 -15.26 -1.54
C LEU A 160 -8.77 -15.29 -1.61
N THR A 161 -9.35 -15.27 -2.82
CA THR A 161 -10.81 -15.34 -2.96
C THR A 161 -11.39 -16.62 -2.37
N ARG A 162 -10.62 -17.72 -2.40
CA ARG A 162 -11.04 -19.04 -1.90
C ARG A 162 -10.82 -19.23 -0.41
N THR A 163 -9.91 -18.43 0.20
CA THR A 163 -9.46 -18.62 1.59
C THR A 163 -9.87 -17.50 2.54
N VAL A 164 -10.45 -16.41 2.05
CA VAL A 164 -11.00 -15.36 2.91
C VAL A 164 -12.31 -15.85 3.56
N GLN A 165 -12.49 -15.47 4.82
CA GLN A 165 -13.66 -15.81 5.63
C GLN A 165 -14.92 -15.07 5.14
N PRO A 166 -16.12 -15.49 5.57
CA PRO A 166 -17.36 -14.80 5.23
C PRO A 166 -17.32 -13.30 5.53
N LEU A 167 -17.86 -12.51 4.58
CA LEU A 167 -17.91 -11.05 4.60
C LEU A 167 -16.53 -10.38 4.67
N GLY A 168 -15.43 -11.10 4.36
CA GLY A 168 -14.09 -10.55 4.37
C GLY A 168 -13.80 -9.68 3.15
N ASN A 169 -12.85 -8.78 3.30
CA ASN A 169 -12.44 -7.82 2.29
C ASN A 169 -11.05 -8.16 1.74
N ILE A 170 -10.90 -8.09 0.43
CA ILE A 170 -9.60 -8.19 -0.25
C ILE A 170 -9.34 -6.87 -0.96
N ALA A 171 -8.40 -6.09 -0.44
CA ALA A 171 -7.92 -4.88 -1.11
C ALA A 171 -6.95 -5.28 -2.23
N VAL A 172 -7.32 -5.02 -3.48
CA VAL A 172 -6.59 -5.42 -4.68
C VAL A 172 -5.75 -4.25 -5.16
N ILE A 173 -4.41 -4.41 -5.12
CA ILE A 173 -3.45 -3.33 -5.38
C ILE A 173 -2.44 -3.73 -6.44
N GLY A 174 -1.76 -4.87 -6.25
CA GLY A 174 -0.60 -5.27 -7.03
C GLY A 174 -0.90 -6.20 -8.19
N LEU A 175 0.06 -6.28 -9.13
CA LEU A 175 -0.01 -7.12 -10.32
C LEU A 175 1.32 -7.78 -10.68
N THR A 176 2.30 -7.76 -9.78
CA THR A 176 3.64 -8.31 -10.03
C THR A 176 3.65 -9.83 -10.23
N GLY A 177 2.67 -10.54 -9.69
CA GLY A 177 2.44 -11.97 -9.88
C GLY A 177 1.52 -12.31 -11.07
N GLY A 178 0.99 -11.30 -11.75
CA GLY A 178 0.09 -11.43 -12.89
C GLY A 178 -1.13 -10.53 -12.81
N THR A 179 -1.78 -10.32 -13.95
CA THR A 179 -2.96 -9.46 -14.09
C THR A 179 -4.28 -10.22 -14.10
N SER A 180 -4.21 -11.53 -14.25
CA SER A 180 -5.40 -12.39 -14.34
C SER A 180 -5.83 -12.85 -12.95
N ILE A 181 -7.14 -12.98 -12.77
CA ILE A 181 -7.76 -13.62 -11.61
C ILE A 181 -8.58 -14.82 -12.09
N ASN A 182 -8.29 -16.01 -11.56
CA ASN A 182 -9.03 -17.24 -11.85
C ASN A 182 -9.84 -17.65 -10.63
N THR A 183 -11.12 -17.32 -10.61
CA THR A 183 -12.03 -17.61 -9.50
C THR A 183 -13.43 -17.97 -10.03
N THR A 184 -14.28 -18.45 -9.14
CA THR A 184 -15.71 -18.71 -9.41
C THR A 184 -16.57 -17.68 -8.69
N VAL A 185 -17.88 -17.70 -8.95
CA VAL A 185 -18.82 -16.85 -8.20
C VAL A 185 -19.08 -17.35 -6.79
N MET A 186 -18.67 -18.58 -6.45
CA MET A 186 -18.99 -19.23 -5.17
C MET A 186 -18.46 -18.45 -3.94
N PRO A 187 -17.22 -17.95 -3.90
CA PRO A 187 -16.77 -17.14 -2.77
C PRO A 187 -17.62 -15.90 -2.54
N PHE A 188 -18.09 -15.28 -3.61
CA PHE A 188 -18.93 -14.06 -3.54
C PHE A 188 -20.35 -14.38 -3.06
N ILE A 189 -20.97 -15.43 -3.60
CA ILE A 189 -22.36 -15.80 -3.26
C ILE A 189 -22.42 -16.46 -1.87
N LEU A 190 -21.54 -17.42 -1.60
CA LEU A 190 -21.64 -18.26 -0.40
C LEU A 190 -20.94 -17.68 0.83
N ARG A 191 -19.95 -16.78 0.62
CA ARG A 191 -19.23 -16.11 1.70
C ARG A 191 -19.40 -14.60 1.73
N GLY A 192 -19.98 -14.01 0.69
CA GLY A 192 -20.15 -12.56 0.60
C GLY A 192 -18.82 -11.82 0.67
N ILE A 193 -17.73 -12.39 0.14
CA ILE A 193 -16.43 -11.69 0.12
C ILE A 193 -16.48 -10.50 -0.83
N ASN A 194 -15.63 -9.52 -0.57
CA ASN A 194 -15.53 -8.30 -1.38
C ASN A 194 -14.15 -8.16 -1.99
N LEU A 195 -14.08 -7.87 -3.29
CA LEU A 195 -12.87 -7.39 -3.96
C LEU A 195 -12.94 -5.87 -4.04
N LEU A 196 -12.05 -5.19 -3.33
CA LEU A 196 -11.97 -3.74 -3.27
C LEU A 196 -10.80 -3.27 -4.15
N GLY A 197 -11.09 -2.71 -5.31
CA GLY A 197 -10.07 -2.14 -6.20
C GLY A 197 -9.50 -0.85 -5.60
N ILE A 198 -8.19 -0.77 -5.48
CA ILE A 198 -7.48 0.36 -4.84
C ILE A 198 -6.77 1.19 -5.91
N ASN A 199 -7.47 2.17 -6.46
CA ASN A 199 -6.87 3.12 -7.40
C ASN A 199 -6.26 4.31 -6.66
N SER A 200 -4.99 4.21 -6.28
CA SER A 200 -4.23 5.28 -5.63
C SER A 200 -3.69 6.31 -6.62
N ALA A 201 -3.51 5.93 -7.88
CA ALA A 201 -2.98 6.81 -8.92
C ALA A 201 -3.96 7.93 -9.27
N ASP A 202 -5.26 7.63 -9.37
CA ASP A 202 -6.29 8.57 -9.78
C ASP A 202 -7.46 8.65 -8.78
N SER A 203 -7.12 8.76 -7.50
CA SER A 203 -8.12 8.98 -6.45
C SER A 203 -8.74 10.37 -6.54
N PRO A 204 -10.07 10.52 -6.31
CA PRO A 204 -10.71 11.81 -6.25
C PRO A 204 -10.03 12.78 -5.25
N PRO A 205 -9.95 14.09 -5.55
CA PRO A 205 -9.23 15.05 -4.70
C PRO A 205 -9.70 15.07 -3.24
N ALA A 206 -11.01 14.92 -2.98
CA ALA A 206 -11.56 14.88 -1.63
C ALA A 206 -11.08 13.63 -0.86
N LEU A 207 -11.10 12.46 -1.51
CA LEU A 207 -10.61 11.21 -0.93
C LEU A 207 -9.09 11.29 -0.67
N ARG A 208 -8.33 11.80 -1.63
CA ARG A 208 -6.88 12.02 -1.49
C ARG A 208 -6.55 12.89 -0.27
N LYS A 209 -7.26 14.01 -0.11
CA LYS A 209 -7.10 14.89 1.05
C LYS A 209 -7.47 14.18 2.36
N LYS A 210 -8.56 13.41 2.39
CA LYS A 210 -8.98 12.59 3.54
C LYS A 210 -7.88 11.62 3.95
N ILE A 211 -7.32 10.85 3.01
CA ILE A 211 -6.31 9.85 3.31
C ILE A 211 -5.01 10.48 3.82
N TRP A 212 -4.54 11.57 3.21
CA TRP A 212 -3.37 12.28 3.72
C TRP A 212 -3.60 12.88 5.10
N HIS A 213 -4.82 13.31 5.42
CA HIS A 213 -5.16 13.73 6.78
C HIS A 213 -5.09 12.55 7.76
N ARG A 214 -5.64 11.40 7.40
CA ARG A 214 -5.53 10.17 8.21
C ARG A 214 -4.08 9.74 8.43
N LEU A 215 -3.23 9.81 7.41
CA LEU A 215 -1.79 9.54 7.52
C LEU A 215 -1.04 10.52 8.43
N ALA A 216 -1.61 11.68 8.68
CA ALA A 216 -1.06 12.64 9.65
C ALA A 216 -1.68 12.50 11.05
N THR A 217 -2.71 11.66 11.23
CA THR A 217 -3.47 11.52 12.49
C THR A 217 -3.59 10.05 12.91
N ASP A 218 -4.73 9.43 12.68
CA ASP A 218 -5.09 8.09 13.16
C ASP A 218 -4.40 6.93 12.39
N LEU A 219 -3.98 7.16 11.16
CA LEU A 219 -3.17 6.23 10.36
C LEU A 219 -1.70 6.70 10.24
N LYS A 220 -1.17 7.42 11.22
CA LYS A 220 0.22 7.84 11.17
C LYS A 220 1.15 6.63 11.30
N PRO A 221 2.04 6.37 10.29
CA PRO A 221 2.99 5.29 10.37
C PRO A 221 3.97 5.49 11.55
N GLN A 222 4.26 4.43 12.29
CA GLN A 222 5.17 4.48 13.44
C GLN A 222 6.61 4.12 13.06
N TYR A 223 6.78 3.31 12.01
CA TYR A 223 8.08 2.73 11.65
C TYR A 223 8.64 3.25 10.32
N ILE A 224 8.38 4.52 9.96
CA ILE A 224 8.88 5.14 8.72
C ILE A 224 10.39 4.92 8.57
N ASN A 225 11.17 5.14 9.63
CA ASN A 225 12.63 4.98 9.62
C ASN A 225 13.10 3.53 9.39
N LYS A 226 12.24 2.53 9.66
CA LYS A 226 12.52 1.13 9.31
C LYS A 226 12.09 0.80 7.90
N ILE A 227 10.97 1.41 7.45
CA ILE A 227 10.42 1.20 6.11
C ILE A 227 11.30 1.86 5.05
N VAL A 228 11.89 3.01 5.34
CA VAL A 228 12.95 3.60 4.51
C VAL A 228 14.24 2.81 4.74
N THR A 229 14.54 1.91 3.81
CA THR A 229 15.72 1.04 3.90
C THR A 229 16.92 1.59 3.17
N GLN A 230 16.71 2.59 2.30
CA GLN A 230 17.76 3.23 1.51
C GLN A 230 17.45 4.71 1.28
N GLU A 231 18.49 5.52 1.36
CA GLU A 231 18.51 6.90 0.88
C GLU A 231 19.65 7.02 -0.14
N ILE A 232 19.35 7.56 -1.30
CA ILE A 232 20.31 7.67 -2.40
C ILE A 232 20.32 9.08 -2.97
N ASN A 233 21.43 9.47 -3.59
CA ASN A 233 21.47 10.68 -4.39
C ASN A 233 20.80 10.45 -5.75
N PHE A 234 20.37 11.53 -6.40
CA PHE A 234 19.68 11.47 -7.70
C PHE A 234 20.50 10.75 -8.78
N GLU A 235 21.81 10.93 -8.77
CA GLU A 235 22.76 10.33 -9.71
C GLU A 235 22.82 8.79 -9.58
N GLN A 236 22.49 8.25 -8.41
CA GLN A 236 22.48 6.80 -8.13
C GLN A 236 21.17 6.12 -8.57
N LEU A 237 20.15 6.89 -8.96
CA LEU A 237 18.84 6.35 -9.32
C LEU A 237 18.89 5.28 -10.42
N PRO A 238 19.68 5.41 -11.50
CA PRO A 238 19.76 4.38 -12.54
C PRO A 238 20.23 3.02 -12.02
N GLU A 239 21.09 2.97 -11.02
CA GLU A 239 21.63 1.74 -10.42
C GLU A 239 20.54 0.94 -9.68
N MET A 240 19.46 1.62 -9.29
CA MET A 240 18.35 1.00 -8.56
C MET A 240 17.37 0.25 -9.48
N PHE A 241 17.31 0.59 -10.77
CA PHE A 241 16.27 0.04 -11.67
C PHE A 241 16.34 -1.48 -11.78
N ASP A 242 17.52 -2.05 -11.92
CA ASP A 242 17.69 -3.51 -12.00
C ASP A 242 17.25 -4.20 -10.70
N ALA A 243 17.56 -3.60 -9.55
CA ALA A 243 17.15 -4.14 -8.26
C ALA A 243 15.62 -4.11 -8.08
N TYR A 244 14.94 -3.07 -8.58
CA TYR A 244 13.49 -3.00 -8.62
C TYR A 244 12.89 -4.07 -9.54
N LEU A 245 13.38 -4.19 -10.78
CA LEU A 245 12.92 -5.17 -11.77
C LEU A 245 13.10 -6.61 -11.27
N GLN A 246 14.18 -6.87 -10.53
CA GLN A 246 14.45 -8.18 -9.94
C GLN A 246 13.71 -8.42 -8.61
N GLY A 247 12.87 -7.48 -8.16
CA GLY A 247 12.13 -7.59 -6.90
C GLY A 247 13.02 -7.65 -5.65
N LYS A 248 14.26 -7.18 -5.71
CA LYS A 248 15.23 -7.24 -4.59
C LYS A 248 14.99 -6.17 -3.53
N ILE A 249 14.31 -5.09 -3.87
CA ILE A 249 14.08 -3.97 -2.97
C ILE A 249 13.15 -4.36 -1.81
N ILE A 250 13.44 -3.83 -0.64
CA ILE A 250 12.66 -3.97 0.59
C ILE A 250 12.24 -2.57 1.00
N GLY A 251 11.02 -2.41 1.50
CA GLY A 251 10.53 -1.13 1.98
C GLY A 251 10.54 -0.03 0.93
N ARG A 252 11.20 1.08 1.26
CA ARG A 252 11.27 2.30 0.45
C ARG A 252 12.71 2.74 0.21
N THR A 253 12.97 3.23 -1.00
CA THR A 253 14.15 4.03 -1.31
C THR A 253 13.72 5.49 -1.45
N ILE A 254 14.42 6.42 -0.82
CA ILE A 254 14.23 7.88 -0.94
C ILE A 254 15.39 8.47 -1.73
N ILE A 255 15.08 9.52 -2.49
CA ILE A 255 16.02 10.31 -3.28
C ILE A 255 16.03 11.74 -2.74
#